data_f7bd3d52cf514d2bc530cb54eb868c0c
#
_entry.id   f7bd3d52cf514d2bc530cb54eb868c0c
#
_cell.length_a   1.000
_cell.length_b   1.000
_cell.length_c   1.000
_cell.angle_alpha   90.00
_cell.angle_beta   90.00
_cell.angle_gamma   90.00
#
_symmetry.space_group_name_H-M   'P 1'
#
loop_
_entity.id
_entity.type
_entity.pdbx_description
1 polymer ?
#
loop_
_entity_poly.entity_id
_entity_poly.type
_entity_poly.pdbx_seq_one_letter_code
_entity_poly.pdbx_strand_id
1 'polypeptide(L)'
;MRVLCKGRLLTTTHIWFENYPNRYALRRAGISGDQIVLHGNASPIGDDSHIQYTLKNDLSSGEEDIFALFTSTVKNEIRRAAREETVAKVYTSSDIQNDDGVLQGFAAMYHEMYAEKGMEGVYLPMAELKAYAMAGNLTVTTASMAEQVVVYH
;
A
#
# COMPACT_ATOMS: atom_id res chain seq x y z
N MET A 1 -0.93 -2.52 -13.65
CA MET A 1 -1.98 -2.78 -12.62
C MET A 1 -2.99 -1.65 -12.64
N ARG A 2 -4.30 -1.96 -12.67
CA ARG A 2 -5.37 -0.96 -12.74
C ARG A 2 -6.42 -1.23 -11.67
N VAL A 3 -6.81 -0.21 -10.93
CA VAL A 3 -7.83 -0.31 -9.89
C VAL A 3 -8.83 0.83 -10.06
N LEU A 4 -10.12 0.50 -10.15
CA LEU A 4 -11.21 1.45 -10.21
C LEU A 4 -11.82 1.64 -8.82
N CYS A 5 -11.68 2.84 -8.30
CA CYS A 5 -12.25 3.25 -7.02
C CYS A 5 -13.54 4.07 -7.27
N LYS A 6 -14.66 3.58 -6.78
CA LYS A 6 -15.96 4.29 -6.86
C LYS A 6 -16.16 5.09 -5.59
N GLY A 7 -15.99 6.39 -5.66
CA GLY A 7 -16.36 7.32 -4.62
C GLY A 7 -17.85 7.69 -4.66
N ARG A 8 -18.28 8.53 -3.72
CA ARG A 8 -19.68 8.99 -3.64
C ARG A 8 -20.10 9.83 -4.84
N LEU A 9 -19.21 10.66 -5.37
CA LEU A 9 -19.48 11.62 -6.44
C LEU A 9 -18.65 11.35 -7.70
N LEU A 10 -17.46 10.78 -7.55
CA LEU A 10 -16.49 10.62 -8.63
C LEU A 10 -15.95 9.20 -8.64
N THR A 11 -15.59 8.73 -9.82
CA THR A 11 -14.83 7.51 -10.03
C THR A 11 -13.36 7.86 -10.28
N THR A 12 -12.45 7.19 -9.58
CA THR A 12 -10.99 7.35 -9.76
C THR A 12 -10.40 6.05 -10.28
N THR A 13 -9.68 6.11 -11.39
CA THR A 13 -8.91 4.98 -11.87
C THR A 13 -7.44 5.17 -11.53
N HIS A 14 -6.90 4.31 -10.66
CA HIS A 14 -5.48 4.24 -10.34
C HIS A 14 -4.78 3.27 -11.26
N ILE A 15 -3.67 3.69 -11.85
CA ILE A 15 -2.84 2.89 -12.76
C ILE A 15 -1.42 2.90 -12.24
N TRP A 16 -0.89 1.71 -11.95
CA TRP A 16 0.43 1.53 -11.39
C TRP A 16 1.38 0.91 -12.40
N PHE A 17 2.55 1.56 -12.59
CA PHE A 17 3.67 1.07 -13.39
C PHE A 17 3.33 0.71 -14.85
N GLU A 18 2.30 1.32 -15.40
CA GLU A 18 1.99 1.29 -16.83
C GLU A 18 2.33 2.66 -17.43
N ASN A 19 3.03 2.68 -18.55
CA ASN A 19 3.44 3.91 -19.21
C ASN A 19 2.48 4.30 -20.31
N TYR A 20 2.00 5.53 -20.25
CA TYR A 20 1.19 6.15 -21.29
C TYR A 20 1.85 7.46 -21.73
N PRO A 21 2.16 7.65 -23.03
CA PRO A 21 2.83 8.83 -23.50
C PRO A 21 1.94 10.09 -23.50
N ASN A 22 0.63 9.92 -23.53
CA ASN A 22 -0.33 11.00 -23.56
C ASN A 22 -1.78 10.55 -23.26
N ARG A 23 -2.69 11.52 -23.13
CA ARG A 23 -4.12 11.26 -22.83
C ARG A 23 -4.83 10.44 -23.92
N TYR A 24 -4.39 10.52 -25.17
CA TYR A 24 -4.97 9.75 -26.27
C TYR A 24 -4.67 8.25 -26.12
N ALA A 25 -3.45 7.92 -25.71
CA ALA A 25 -3.07 6.53 -25.42
C ALA A 25 -3.91 5.91 -24.29
N LEU A 26 -4.21 6.68 -23.23
CA LEU A 26 -5.12 6.25 -22.16
C LEU A 26 -6.51 5.92 -22.70
N ARG A 27 -7.09 6.80 -23.53
CA ARG A 27 -8.41 6.56 -24.12
C ARG A 27 -8.44 5.33 -25.03
N ARG A 28 -7.40 5.13 -25.85
CA ARG A 28 -7.28 3.93 -26.70
C ARG A 28 -7.15 2.64 -25.90
N ALA A 29 -6.57 2.70 -24.71
CA ALA A 29 -6.48 1.57 -23.79
C ALA A 29 -7.80 1.28 -23.04
N GLY A 30 -8.88 2.02 -23.35
CA GLY A 30 -10.17 1.86 -22.70
C GLY A 30 -10.22 2.34 -21.25
N ILE A 31 -9.25 3.17 -20.86
CA ILE A 31 -9.19 3.70 -19.50
C ILE A 31 -10.13 4.87 -19.37
N SER A 32 -11.03 4.77 -18.41
CA SER A 32 -12.05 5.77 -18.12
C SER A 32 -12.15 6.00 -16.62
N GLY A 33 -12.71 7.15 -16.24
CA GLY A 33 -12.94 7.61 -14.87
C GLY A 33 -13.03 9.13 -14.88
N ASP A 34 -13.64 9.68 -13.85
CA ASP A 34 -13.70 11.14 -13.68
C ASP A 34 -12.30 11.68 -13.36
N GLN A 35 -11.52 10.88 -12.64
CA GLN A 35 -10.11 11.11 -12.35
C GLN A 35 -9.27 9.89 -12.78
N ILE A 36 -8.09 10.14 -13.31
CA ILE A 36 -7.11 9.11 -13.64
C ILE A 36 -5.81 9.48 -12.95
N VAL A 37 -5.35 8.61 -12.06
CA VAL A 37 -4.10 8.77 -11.31
C VAL A 37 -3.08 7.76 -11.82
N LEU A 38 -1.97 8.26 -12.35
CA LEU A 38 -0.88 7.44 -12.87
C LEU A 38 0.26 7.40 -11.85
N HIS A 39 0.59 6.21 -11.40
CA HIS A 39 1.70 5.97 -10.48
C HIS A 39 2.86 5.32 -11.21
N GLY A 40 4.04 5.95 -11.16
CA GLY A 40 5.24 5.43 -11.81
C GLY A 40 5.22 5.54 -13.34
N ASN A 41 4.48 6.51 -13.90
CA ASN A 41 4.57 6.84 -15.32
C ASN A 41 5.91 7.53 -15.60
N ALA A 42 6.57 7.17 -16.70
CA ALA A 42 7.91 7.68 -17.02
C ALA A 42 7.93 9.17 -17.41
N SER A 43 6.79 9.70 -17.86
CA SER A 43 6.68 11.08 -18.30
C SER A 43 5.37 11.70 -17.82
N PRO A 44 5.37 13.00 -17.47
CA PRO A 44 4.13 13.70 -17.13
C PRO A 44 3.18 13.73 -18.32
N ILE A 45 1.88 13.57 -18.07
CA ILE A 45 0.82 13.59 -19.11
C ILE A 45 -0.02 14.86 -19.06
N GLY A 46 0.05 15.64 -18.01
CA GLY A 46 -0.73 16.87 -17.83
C GLY A 46 -0.04 17.83 -16.87
N ASP A 47 -0.65 18.99 -16.71
CA ASP A 47 -0.10 20.10 -15.92
C ASP A 47 -0.10 19.80 -14.41
N ASP A 48 -0.96 18.88 -13.96
CA ASP A 48 -1.06 18.44 -12.54
C ASP A 48 -0.09 17.31 -12.18
N SER A 49 0.91 17.07 -13.02
CA SER A 49 1.92 16.06 -12.78
C SER A 49 3.00 16.56 -11.84
N HIS A 50 3.38 15.76 -10.86
CA HIS A 50 4.53 16.03 -10.00
C HIS A 50 5.45 14.81 -9.94
N ILE A 51 6.74 15.06 -9.75
CA ILE A 51 7.74 14.01 -9.67
C ILE A 51 7.80 13.50 -8.24
N GLN A 52 7.63 12.20 -8.08
CA GLN A 52 7.88 11.50 -6.82
C GLN A 52 8.96 10.45 -7.02
N TYR A 53 9.83 10.32 -6.03
CA TYR A 53 10.86 9.28 -6.00
C TYR A 53 10.45 8.20 -5.02
N THR A 54 10.64 6.94 -5.40
CA THR A 54 10.44 5.80 -4.52
C THR A 54 11.66 4.89 -4.55
N LEU A 55 11.89 4.19 -3.46
CA LEU A 55 12.89 3.12 -3.42
C LEU A 55 12.26 1.84 -3.98
N LYS A 56 13.02 1.16 -4.81
CA LYS A 56 12.63 -0.14 -5.36
C LYS A 56 13.64 -1.19 -4.90
N ASN A 57 13.18 -2.17 -4.17
CA ASN A 57 13.98 -3.31 -3.78
C ASN A 57 13.80 -4.43 -4.81
N ASP A 58 14.92 -5.02 -5.22
CA ASP A 58 14.91 -6.24 -6.02
C ASP A 58 14.75 -7.44 -5.08
N LEU A 59 13.64 -8.16 -5.21
CA LEU A 59 13.32 -9.34 -4.43
C LEU A 59 13.47 -10.64 -5.24
N SER A 60 14.16 -10.59 -6.38
CA SER A 60 14.42 -11.77 -7.22
C SER A 60 15.47 -12.73 -6.63
N SER A 61 16.30 -12.23 -5.72
CA SER A 61 17.30 -13.04 -4.99
C SER A 61 16.64 -13.86 -3.87
N GLY A 62 17.32 -14.90 -3.42
CA GLY A 62 16.90 -15.69 -2.28
C GLY A 62 16.87 -14.89 -0.97
N GLU A 63 16.14 -15.37 0.02
CA GLU A 63 15.98 -14.71 1.32
C GLU A 63 17.33 -14.44 2.00
N GLU A 64 18.26 -15.40 1.95
CA GLU A 64 19.60 -15.26 2.54
C GLU A 64 20.40 -14.13 1.88
N ASP A 65 20.32 -14.01 0.55
CA ASP A 65 21.00 -12.96 -0.20
C ASP A 65 20.42 -11.58 0.13
N ILE A 66 19.08 -11.47 0.19
CA ILE A 66 18.39 -10.24 0.58
C ILE A 66 18.79 -9.86 2.01
N PHE A 67 18.80 -10.83 2.95
CA PHE A 67 19.21 -10.58 4.33
C PHE A 67 20.67 -10.15 4.40
N ALA A 68 21.55 -10.70 3.57
CA ALA A 68 22.95 -10.30 3.51
C ALA A 68 23.15 -8.82 3.16
N LEU A 69 22.28 -8.24 2.34
CA LEU A 69 22.30 -6.83 1.95
C LEU A 69 21.87 -5.85 3.05
N PHE A 70 21.19 -6.32 4.09
CA PHE A 70 20.75 -5.45 5.18
C PHE A 70 21.94 -4.91 6.00
N THR A 71 21.79 -3.68 6.48
CA THR A 71 22.75 -3.10 7.42
C THR A 71 22.81 -3.89 8.72
N SER A 72 23.89 -3.74 9.47
CA SER A 72 24.03 -4.38 10.78
C SER A 72 22.89 -4.00 11.74
N THR A 73 22.42 -2.76 11.66
CA THR A 73 21.29 -2.27 12.48
C THR A 73 20.02 -3.07 12.16
N VAL A 74 19.65 -3.17 10.89
CA VAL A 74 18.44 -3.93 10.47
C VAL A 74 18.57 -5.40 10.87
N LYS A 75 19.73 -6.03 10.65
CA LYS A 75 19.97 -7.41 11.09
C LYS A 75 19.80 -7.61 12.60
N ASN A 76 20.25 -6.63 13.40
CA ASN A 76 20.10 -6.68 14.85
C ASN A 76 18.64 -6.51 15.28
N GLU A 77 17.89 -5.61 14.64
CA GLU A 77 16.45 -5.45 14.93
C GLU A 77 15.63 -6.69 14.56
N ILE A 78 15.92 -7.35 13.44
CA ILE A 78 15.29 -8.63 13.09
C ILE A 78 15.58 -9.71 14.14
N ARG A 79 16.85 -9.83 14.59
CA ARG A 79 17.21 -10.79 15.64
C ARG A 79 16.58 -10.43 16.99
N ARG A 80 16.41 -9.14 17.26
CA ARG A 80 15.74 -8.66 18.45
C ARG A 80 14.27 -9.04 18.43
N ALA A 81 13.56 -8.76 17.32
CA ALA A 81 12.16 -9.13 17.14
C ALA A 81 11.94 -10.65 17.35
N ALA A 82 12.83 -11.48 16.81
CA ALA A 82 12.78 -12.93 17.02
C ALA A 82 12.96 -13.33 18.50
N ARG A 83 13.84 -12.65 19.25
CA ARG A 83 14.01 -12.92 20.70
C ARG A 83 12.84 -12.42 21.55
N GLU A 84 12.17 -11.37 21.10
CA GLU A 84 10.99 -10.79 21.75
C GLU A 84 9.69 -11.51 21.31
N GLU A 85 9.82 -12.65 20.62
CA GLU A 85 8.71 -13.48 20.14
C GLU A 85 7.69 -12.70 19.30
N THR A 86 8.18 -11.71 18.55
CA THR A 86 7.35 -10.96 17.62
C THR A 86 6.87 -11.88 16.51
N VAL A 87 5.56 -11.95 16.32
CA VAL A 87 4.92 -12.75 15.28
C VAL A 87 4.52 -11.84 14.11
N ALA A 88 5.08 -12.11 12.94
CA ALA A 88 4.66 -11.46 11.70
C ALA A 88 3.57 -12.29 11.01
N LYS A 89 2.53 -11.62 10.51
CA LYS A 89 1.47 -12.25 9.72
C LYS A 89 1.21 -11.45 8.45
N VAL A 90 1.03 -12.16 7.36
CA VAL A 90 0.70 -11.58 6.05
C VAL A 90 -0.76 -11.89 5.74
N TYR A 91 -1.51 -10.86 5.39
CA TYR A 91 -2.88 -10.97 4.90
C TYR A 91 -2.90 -10.61 3.43
N THR A 92 -3.30 -11.54 2.62
CA THR A 92 -3.48 -11.35 1.17
C THR A 92 -4.80 -10.65 0.88
N SER A 93 -4.97 -10.20 -0.35
CA SER A 93 -6.25 -9.66 -0.80
C SER A 93 -7.42 -10.62 -0.58
N SER A 94 -7.21 -11.92 -0.73
CA SER A 94 -8.24 -12.95 -0.48
C SER A 94 -8.63 -13.02 0.98
N ASP A 95 -7.65 -12.95 1.88
CA ASP A 95 -7.94 -12.94 3.34
C ASP A 95 -8.77 -11.70 3.70
N ILE A 96 -8.41 -10.54 3.17
CA ILE A 96 -9.08 -9.27 3.42
C ILE A 96 -10.51 -9.23 2.84
N GLN A 97 -10.74 -9.87 1.69
CA GLN A 97 -12.08 -9.99 1.09
C GLN A 97 -13.01 -10.87 1.94
N ASN A 98 -12.46 -11.91 2.57
CA ASN A 98 -13.22 -12.82 3.43
C ASN A 98 -13.50 -12.23 4.82
N ASP A 99 -12.53 -11.47 5.35
CA ASP A 99 -12.62 -10.79 6.64
C ASP A 99 -11.84 -9.48 6.61
N ASP A 100 -12.53 -8.36 6.68
CA ASP A 100 -11.91 -7.04 6.66
C ASP A 100 -11.43 -6.55 8.05
N GLY A 101 -11.46 -7.41 9.05
CA GLY A 101 -11.04 -7.09 10.42
C GLY A 101 -9.62 -6.53 10.50
N VAL A 102 -8.71 -6.99 9.64
CA VAL A 102 -7.35 -6.44 9.56
C VAL A 102 -7.33 -4.98 9.09
N LEU A 103 -8.22 -4.59 8.17
CA LEU A 103 -8.34 -3.20 7.74
C LEU A 103 -8.99 -2.32 8.82
N GLN A 104 -9.93 -2.86 9.58
CA GLN A 104 -10.54 -2.15 10.71
C GLN A 104 -9.49 -1.89 11.81
N GLY A 105 -8.67 -2.89 12.13
CA GLY A 105 -7.55 -2.74 13.07
C GLY A 105 -6.53 -1.70 12.60
N PHE A 106 -6.16 -1.74 11.32
CA PHE A 106 -5.31 -0.72 10.71
C PHE A 106 -5.92 0.69 10.85
N ALA A 107 -7.21 0.84 10.54
CA ALA A 107 -7.89 2.12 10.64
C ALA A 107 -7.91 2.65 12.07
N ALA A 108 -8.18 1.77 13.05
CA ALA A 108 -8.19 2.15 14.47
C ALA A 108 -6.81 2.67 14.90
N MET A 109 -5.74 1.90 14.63
CA MET A 109 -4.36 2.32 14.97
C MET A 109 -3.94 3.59 14.24
N TYR A 110 -4.33 3.75 12.97
CA TYR A 110 -4.06 4.95 12.19
C TYR A 110 -4.67 6.19 12.83
N HIS A 111 -5.94 6.12 13.20
CA HIS A 111 -6.63 7.26 13.85
C HIS A 111 -6.07 7.58 15.23
N GLU A 112 -5.74 6.55 16.03
CA GLU A 112 -5.11 6.72 17.34
C GLU A 112 -3.76 7.44 17.22
N MET A 113 -2.90 6.97 16.30
CA MET A 113 -1.60 7.58 16.05
C MET A 113 -1.70 9.07 15.66
N TYR A 114 -2.69 9.44 14.87
CA TYR A 114 -2.87 10.85 14.48
C TYR A 114 -3.51 11.68 15.59
N ALA A 115 -4.43 11.10 16.37
CA ALA A 115 -5.00 11.78 17.54
C ALA A 115 -3.92 12.10 18.58
N GLU A 116 -2.98 11.17 18.86
CA GLU A 116 -1.84 11.41 19.74
C GLU A 116 -0.92 12.56 19.26
N LYS A 117 -0.87 12.80 17.95
CA LYS A 117 -0.14 13.92 17.35
C LYS A 117 -0.94 15.22 17.30
N GLY A 118 -2.16 15.25 17.87
CA GLY A 118 -3.05 16.40 17.80
C GLY A 118 -3.63 16.66 16.41
N MET A 119 -3.61 15.67 15.53
CA MET A 119 -4.11 15.75 14.15
C MET A 119 -5.43 14.97 14.04
N GLU A 120 -6.51 15.57 14.55
CA GLU A 120 -7.83 14.95 14.44
C GLU A 120 -8.39 15.05 13.02
N GLY A 121 -9.24 14.09 12.65
CA GLY A 121 -9.96 14.10 11.39
C GLY A 121 -9.11 13.77 10.14
N VAL A 122 -7.93 13.20 10.31
CA VAL A 122 -7.12 12.74 9.17
C VAL A 122 -7.86 11.66 8.41
N TYR A 123 -8.05 11.90 7.12
CA TYR A 123 -8.78 10.99 6.25
C TYR A 123 -7.96 9.76 5.90
N LEU A 124 -8.52 8.58 6.17
CA LEU A 124 -8.02 7.32 5.66
C LEU A 124 -8.91 6.83 4.51
N PRO A 125 -8.37 6.59 3.31
CA PRO A 125 -9.16 6.21 2.14
C PRO A 125 -9.59 4.74 2.16
N MET A 126 -10.38 4.34 3.16
CA MET A 126 -10.83 2.95 3.34
C MET A 126 -11.54 2.35 2.13
N ALA A 127 -12.31 3.16 1.38
CA ALA A 127 -12.96 2.71 0.15
C ALA A 127 -11.95 2.32 -0.94
N GLU A 128 -10.83 3.05 -1.01
CA GLU A 128 -9.75 2.73 -1.94
C GLU A 128 -9.02 1.46 -1.51
N LEU A 129 -8.69 1.31 -0.23
CA LEU A 129 -8.06 0.09 0.29
C LEU A 129 -8.91 -1.15 -0.01
N LYS A 130 -10.23 -1.06 0.21
CA LYS A 130 -11.16 -2.14 -0.15
C LYS A 130 -11.19 -2.40 -1.65
N ALA A 131 -11.15 -1.36 -2.49
CA ALA A 131 -11.08 -1.52 -3.94
C ALA A 131 -9.78 -2.21 -4.38
N TYR A 132 -8.64 -1.88 -3.76
CA TYR A 132 -7.37 -2.58 -4.00
C TYR A 132 -7.44 -4.06 -3.59
N ALA A 133 -8.05 -4.38 -2.44
CA ALA A 133 -8.27 -5.75 -2.01
C ALA A 133 -9.17 -6.50 -3.00
N MET A 134 -10.29 -5.92 -3.43
CA MET A 134 -11.19 -6.51 -4.42
C MET A 134 -10.52 -6.77 -5.77
N ALA A 135 -9.55 -5.94 -6.15
CA ALA A 135 -8.75 -6.10 -7.36
C ALA A 135 -7.58 -7.10 -7.21
N GLY A 136 -7.40 -7.73 -6.04
CA GLY A 136 -6.30 -8.65 -5.78
C GLY A 136 -4.94 -7.98 -5.58
N ASN A 137 -4.92 -6.69 -5.27
CA ASN A 137 -3.72 -5.84 -5.27
C ASN A 137 -3.40 -5.20 -3.91
N LEU A 138 -3.92 -5.76 -2.84
CA LEU A 138 -3.61 -5.33 -1.48
C LEU A 138 -3.00 -6.47 -0.67
N THR A 139 -1.93 -6.19 0.01
CA THR A 139 -1.35 -7.05 1.03
C THR A 139 -1.16 -6.21 2.28
N VAL A 140 -1.57 -6.74 3.42
CA VAL A 140 -1.33 -6.13 4.73
C VAL A 140 -0.46 -7.06 5.53
N THR A 141 0.61 -6.53 6.12
CA THR A 141 1.42 -7.27 7.09
C THR A 141 1.21 -6.69 8.48
N THR A 142 1.19 -7.55 9.49
CA THR A 142 1.12 -7.15 10.89
C THR A 142 2.30 -7.71 11.65
N ALA A 143 2.71 -7.01 12.70
CA ALA A 143 3.57 -7.56 13.73
C ALA A 143 2.82 -7.53 15.07
N SER A 144 2.87 -8.64 15.81
CA SER A 144 2.23 -8.79 17.12
C SER A 144 3.24 -9.18 18.18
N MET A 145 3.05 -8.64 19.38
CA MET A 145 3.77 -9.02 20.60
C MET A 145 2.72 -9.37 21.65
N ALA A 146 2.88 -10.49 22.33
CA ALA A 146 1.93 -10.97 23.34
C ALA A 146 0.46 -10.93 22.84
N GLU A 147 0.23 -11.43 21.62
CA GLU A 147 -1.07 -11.46 20.94
C GLU A 147 -1.67 -10.08 20.55
N GLN A 148 -1.01 -8.99 20.93
CA GLN A 148 -1.44 -7.65 20.53
C GLN A 148 -0.72 -7.22 19.24
N VAL A 149 -1.48 -6.77 18.25
CA VAL A 149 -0.90 -6.17 17.04
C VAL A 149 -0.33 -4.80 17.40
N VAL A 150 0.97 -4.62 17.10
CA VAL A 150 1.72 -3.39 17.40
C VAL A 150 2.16 -2.65 16.15
N VAL A 151 2.08 -3.28 14.98
CA VAL A 151 2.42 -2.66 13.69
C VAL A 151 1.49 -3.19 12.61
N TYR A 152 1.06 -2.29 11.73
CA TYR A 152 0.46 -2.59 10.43
C TYR A 152 1.30 -1.96 9.30
N HIS A 153 1.48 -2.72 8.25
CA HIS A 153 2.17 -2.27 7.03
C HIS A 153 1.40 -2.69 5.78
#